data_be0a7232c35464ec65d11944b77fd4c7
#
_entry.id   be0a7232c35464ec65d11944b77fd4c7
#
_cell.length_a   1.000
_cell.length_b   1.000
_cell.length_c   1.000
_cell.angle_alpha   90.00
_cell.angle_beta   90.00
_cell.angle_gamma   90.00
#
_symmetry.space_group_name_H-M   'P 1'
#
loop_
_entity.id
_entity.type
_entity.pdbx_description
1 polymer ?
#
loop_
_entity_poly.entity_id
_entity_poly.type
_entity_poly.pdbx_seq_one_letter_code
_entity_poly.pdbx_strand_id
1 'polypeptide(L)'
;MSLATSDDSIGIRTVLLKYFDENGFVFFTNYESKKSKQIQKNPQAAVLFPWLALERQVKIIGKVEKISNLESFKYFSSRPKDSQIGAWASEQSSIISSRSLLIEKFASMKKKFSNGEIPLP
;
A
#
# COMPACT_ATOMS: atom_id res chain seq x y z
N MET A 1 9.82 -6.42 1.26
CA MET A 1 10.55 -6.20 0.00
C MET A 1 10.69 -4.72 -0.30
N SER A 2 11.72 -4.35 -1.00
CA SER A 2 11.88 -2.98 -1.52
C SER A 2 11.23 -2.88 -2.89
N LEU A 3 10.44 -1.84 -3.11
CA LEU A 3 9.75 -1.57 -4.37
C LEU A 3 10.25 -0.26 -4.97
N ALA A 4 10.83 -0.35 -6.15
CA ALA A 4 11.26 0.81 -6.92
C ALA A 4 10.26 1.10 -8.04
N THR A 5 9.85 2.35 -8.14
CA THR A 5 8.94 2.86 -9.16
C THR A 5 9.49 4.14 -9.76
N SER A 6 9.06 4.48 -10.94
CA SER A 6 9.49 5.72 -11.59
C SER A 6 8.40 6.29 -12.50
N ASP A 7 8.37 7.59 -12.55
CA ASP A 7 7.71 8.39 -13.61
C ASP A 7 8.74 9.38 -14.13
N ASP A 8 8.56 10.68 -13.93
CA ASP A 8 9.60 11.70 -14.18
C ASP A 8 10.67 11.70 -13.07
N SER A 9 10.42 11.03 -11.97
CA SER A 9 11.34 10.85 -10.84
C SER A 9 11.41 9.39 -10.41
N ILE A 10 12.40 9.05 -9.61
CA ILE A 10 12.61 7.69 -9.10
C ILE A 10 12.19 7.65 -7.64
N GLY A 11 11.45 6.62 -7.27
CA GLY A 11 11.07 6.37 -5.88
C GLY A 11 11.40 4.95 -5.46
N ILE A 12 11.75 4.78 -4.19
CA ILE A 12 11.98 3.47 -3.58
C ILE A 12 11.46 3.48 -2.14
N ARG A 13 10.86 2.40 -1.72
CA ARG A 13 10.33 2.21 -0.36
C ARG A 13 10.19 0.73 -0.04
N THR A 14 10.04 0.41 1.23
CA THR A 14 9.71 -0.93 1.67
C THR A 14 8.20 -1.13 1.64
N VAL A 15 7.76 -2.26 1.10
CA VAL A 15 6.37 -2.69 1.12
C VAL A 15 6.30 -4.15 1.59
N LEU A 16 5.15 -4.55 2.10
CA LEU A 16 4.92 -5.92 2.53
C LEU A 16 4.44 -6.76 1.34
N LEU A 17 5.16 -7.85 1.05
CA LEU A 17 4.64 -8.89 0.18
C LEU A 17 3.48 -9.58 0.89
N LYS A 18 2.28 -9.49 0.36
CA LYS A 18 1.11 -10.12 0.98
C LYS A 18 1.01 -11.61 0.64
N TYR A 19 1.09 -11.92 -0.65
CA TYR A 19 1.17 -13.30 -1.13
C TYR A 19 1.76 -13.33 -2.54
N PHE A 20 2.09 -14.51 -3.00
CA PHE A 20 2.54 -14.75 -4.38
C PHE A 20 1.96 -16.07 -4.89
N ASP A 21 1.81 -16.16 -6.18
CA ASP A 21 1.37 -17.36 -6.90
C ASP A 21 1.98 -17.36 -8.32
N GLU A 22 1.49 -18.25 -9.17
CA GLU A 22 1.94 -18.33 -10.57
C GLU A 22 1.63 -17.07 -11.39
N ASN A 23 0.70 -16.23 -10.94
CA ASN A 23 0.32 -14.98 -11.61
C ASN A 23 1.22 -13.81 -11.20
N GLY A 24 1.91 -13.91 -10.08
CA GLY A 24 2.85 -12.89 -9.64
C GLY A 24 2.88 -12.65 -8.14
N PHE A 25 3.42 -11.48 -7.80
CA PHE A 25 3.64 -11.04 -6.41
C PHE A 25 2.66 -9.93 -6.10
N VAL A 26 1.95 -10.05 -4.98
CA VAL A 26 0.86 -9.13 -4.62
C VAL A 26 1.21 -8.36 -3.36
N PHE A 27 1.11 -7.05 -3.45
CA PHE A 27 1.19 -6.14 -2.32
C PHE A 27 0.00 -5.19 -2.35
N PHE A 28 -0.32 -4.63 -1.19
CA PHE A 28 -1.42 -3.69 -1.05
C PHE A 28 -0.90 -2.33 -0.64
N THR A 29 -1.48 -1.28 -1.18
CA THR A 29 -1.09 0.09 -0.92
C THR A 29 -2.29 1.02 -1.12
N ASN A 30 -2.18 2.22 -0.57
CA ASN A 30 -3.14 3.27 -0.86
C ASN A 30 -2.94 3.75 -2.31
N TYR A 31 -4.01 3.77 -3.09
CA TYR A 31 -3.96 4.19 -4.49
C TYR A 31 -3.63 5.67 -4.69
N GLU A 32 -3.76 6.49 -3.65
CA GLU A 32 -3.36 7.90 -3.65
C GLU A 32 -1.90 8.12 -3.24
N SER A 33 -1.17 7.06 -2.90
CA SER A 33 0.25 7.15 -2.54
C SER A 33 1.12 7.56 -3.73
N LYS A 34 2.29 8.10 -3.43
CA LYS A 34 3.28 8.49 -4.47
C LYS A 34 3.63 7.31 -5.37
N LYS A 35 3.86 6.12 -4.80
CA LYS A 35 4.18 4.91 -5.58
C LYS A 35 3.04 4.51 -6.51
N SER A 36 1.80 4.62 -6.07
CA SER A 36 0.64 4.30 -6.90
C SER A 36 0.49 5.27 -8.05
N LYS A 37 0.71 6.57 -7.81
CA LYS A 37 0.70 7.59 -8.86
C LYS A 37 1.80 7.36 -9.89
N GLN A 38 3.00 6.98 -9.45
CA GLN A 38 4.10 6.62 -10.34
C GLN A 38 3.78 5.38 -11.19
N ILE A 39 3.20 4.35 -10.58
CA ILE A 39 2.81 3.12 -11.28
C ILE A 39 1.72 3.38 -12.32
N GLN A 40 0.78 4.28 -12.03
CA GLN A 40 -0.26 4.65 -13.00
C GLN A 40 0.33 5.28 -14.27
N LYS A 41 1.37 6.09 -14.13
CA LYS A 41 2.07 6.68 -15.28
C LYS A 41 3.02 5.71 -15.96
N ASN A 42 3.75 4.93 -15.18
CA ASN A 42 4.70 3.95 -15.66
C ASN A 42 4.53 2.65 -14.89
N PRO A 43 3.90 1.62 -15.46
CA PRO A 43 3.61 0.39 -14.77
C PRO A 43 4.83 -0.52 -14.56
N GLN A 44 6.00 -0.18 -15.07
CA GLN A 44 7.22 -0.93 -14.84
C GLN A 44 7.75 -0.66 -13.43
N ALA A 45 8.09 -1.73 -12.72
CA ALA A 45 8.63 -1.65 -11.37
C ALA A 45 9.67 -2.75 -11.13
N ALA A 46 10.46 -2.56 -10.08
CA ALA A 46 11.41 -3.55 -9.62
C ALA A 46 11.19 -3.81 -8.13
N VAL A 47 11.29 -5.07 -7.72
CA VAL A 47 11.28 -5.44 -6.30
C VAL A 47 12.56 -6.17 -5.94
N LEU A 48 13.00 -5.97 -4.71
CA LEU A 48 14.18 -6.62 -4.15
C LEU A 48 13.82 -7.30 -2.83
N PHE A 49 14.21 -8.58 -2.75
CA PHE A 49 14.13 -9.37 -1.53
C PHE A 49 15.56 -9.63 -1.04
N PRO A 50 16.04 -8.93 -0.01
CA PRO A 50 17.36 -9.21 0.56
C PRO A 50 17.26 -10.38 1.55
N TRP A 51 17.84 -11.50 1.18
CA TRP A 51 17.93 -12.70 2.04
C TRP A 51 19.27 -12.69 2.78
N LEU A 52 19.35 -11.84 3.80
CA LEU A 52 20.61 -11.54 4.49
C LEU A 52 21.24 -12.78 5.12
N ALA A 53 20.44 -13.65 5.74
CA ALA A 53 20.95 -14.86 6.39
C ALA A 53 21.58 -15.83 5.38
N LEU A 54 21.19 -15.78 4.12
CA LEU A 54 21.71 -16.62 3.05
C LEU A 54 22.75 -15.89 2.19
N GLU A 55 23.04 -14.63 2.51
CA GLU A 55 23.91 -13.75 1.72
C GLU A 55 23.49 -13.70 0.24
N ARG A 56 22.19 -13.68 -0.02
CA ARG A 56 21.59 -13.67 -1.35
C ARG A 56 20.54 -12.58 -1.43
N GLN A 57 20.22 -12.21 -2.66
CA GLN A 57 19.11 -11.33 -2.98
C GLN A 57 18.35 -11.84 -4.19
N VAL A 58 17.06 -11.57 -4.23
CA VAL A 58 16.20 -11.84 -5.38
C VAL A 58 15.69 -10.53 -5.90
N LYS A 59 15.90 -10.26 -7.18
CA LYS A 59 15.41 -9.07 -7.87
C LYS A 59 14.42 -9.50 -8.94
N ILE A 60 13.27 -8.82 -8.98
CA ILE A 60 12.23 -9.05 -9.97
C ILE A 60 11.89 -7.73 -10.64
N ILE A 61 11.89 -7.72 -11.96
CA ILE A 61 11.48 -6.57 -12.75
C ILE A 61 10.27 -6.98 -13.56
N GLY A 62 9.23 -6.19 -13.55
CA GLY A 62 8.03 -6.52 -14.29
C GLY A 62 7.00 -5.42 -14.30
N LYS A 63 5.85 -5.75 -14.87
CA LYS A 63 4.70 -4.88 -14.97
C LYS A 63 3.81 -5.03 -13.75
N VAL A 64 3.34 -3.91 -13.22
CA VAL A 64 2.39 -3.85 -12.11
C VAL A 64 0.99 -3.65 -12.63
N GLU A 65 0.05 -4.46 -12.16
CA GLU A 65 -1.36 -4.39 -12.50
C GLU A 65 -2.19 -4.36 -11.23
N LYS A 66 -3.37 -3.73 -11.30
CA LYS A 66 -4.33 -3.80 -10.20
C LYS A 66 -4.97 -5.18 -10.15
N ILE A 67 -5.10 -5.73 -8.94
CA ILE A 67 -5.96 -6.89 -8.70
C ILE A 67 -7.43 -6.47 -8.73
N SER A 68 -8.35 -7.43 -8.72
CA SER A 68 -9.78 -7.14 -8.72
C SER A 68 -10.22 -6.35 -7.48
N ASN A 69 -11.27 -5.55 -7.62
CA ASN A 69 -11.86 -4.82 -6.49
C ASN A 69 -12.34 -5.77 -5.38
N LEU A 70 -12.82 -6.95 -5.76
CA LEU A 70 -13.25 -7.97 -4.79
C LEU A 70 -12.08 -8.47 -3.94
N GLU A 71 -10.93 -8.75 -4.55
CA GLU A 71 -9.73 -9.15 -3.82
C GLU A 71 -9.22 -8.04 -2.91
N SER A 72 -9.21 -6.79 -3.39
CA SER A 72 -8.84 -5.63 -2.57
C SER A 72 -9.78 -5.46 -1.38
N PHE A 73 -11.09 -5.62 -1.58
CA PHE A 73 -12.07 -5.54 -0.50
C PHE A 73 -11.90 -6.66 0.51
N LYS A 74 -11.69 -7.90 0.07
CA LYS A 74 -11.44 -9.04 0.96
C LYS A 74 -10.22 -8.81 1.84
N TYR A 75 -9.14 -8.32 1.25
CA TYR A 75 -7.95 -7.98 2.02
C TYR A 75 -8.22 -6.88 3.03
N PHE A 76 -8.79 -5.76 2.58
CA PHE A 76 -9.09 -4.61 3.44
C PHE A 76 -9.97 -5.01 4.62
N SER A 77 -11.03 -5.78 4.38
CA SER A 77 -11.95 -6.23 5.41
C SER A 77 -11.33 -7.22 6.39
N SER A 78 -10.27 -7.92 6.00
CA SER A 78 -9.54 -8.85 6.87
C SER A 78 -8.58 -8.15 7.85
N ARG A 79 -8.29 -6.86 7.64
CA ARG A 79 -7.39 -6.09 8.50
C ARG A 79 -8.08 -5.74 9.82
N PRO A 80 -7.32 -5.54 10.91
CA PRO A 80 -7.87 -5.00 12.15
C PRO A 80 -8.63 -3.70 11.90
N LYS A 81 -9.73 -3.49 12.62
CA LYS A 81 -10.60 -2.33 12.42
C LYS A 81 -9.88 -0.99 12.51
N ASP A 82 -8.97 -0.85 13.48
CA ASP A 82 -8.17 0.37 13.63
C ASP A 82 -7.24 0.61 12.43
N SER A 83 -6.74 -0.44 11.79
CA SER A 83 -5.96 -0.33 10.56
C SER A 83 -6.82 0.12 9.37
N GLN A 84 -8.06 -0.36 9.29
CA GLN A 84 -9.02 0.09 8.29
C GLN A 84 -9.34 1.57 8.46
N ILE A 85 -9.58 2.01 9.69
CA ILE A 85 -9.84 3.42 10.03
C ILE A 85 -8.62 4.27 9.72
N GLY A 86 -7.41 3.78 10.04
CA GLY A 86 -6.16 4.46 9.73
C GLY A 86 -5.98 4.72 8.23
N ALA A 87 -6.39 3.78 7.39
CA ALA A 87 -6.34 3.94 5.93
C ALA A 87 -7.24 5.10 5.44
N TRP A 88 -8.36 5.33 6.10
CA TRP A 88 -9.24 6.48 5.83
C TRP A 88 -8.68 7.80 6.38
N ALA A 89 -8.05 7.75 7.56
CA ALA A 89 -7.55 8.96 8.23
C ALA A 89 -6.24 9.48 7.65
N SER A 90 -5.43 8.61 7.06
CA SER A 90 -4.09 8.94 6.57
C SER A 90 -4.01 8.85 5.05
N GLU A 91 -3.57 9.94 4.43
CA GLU A 91 -3.18 9.97 3.02
C GLU A 91 -1.70 9.61 2.91
N GLN A 92 -1.41 8.38 2.53
CA GLN A 92 -0.04 7.88 2.43
C GLN A 92 0.81 8.72 1.45
N SER A 93 2.03 9.04 1.85
CA SER A 93 2.97 9.87 1.08
C SER A 93 2.52 11.31 0.86
N SER A 94 1.48 11.76 1.54
CA SER A 94 1.02 13.15 1.50
C SER A 94 1.55 13.93 2.68
N ILE A 95 1.66 15.26 2.52
CA ILE A 95 2.08 16.15 3.59
C ILE A 95 0.94 16.29 4.59
N ILE A 96 1.25 16.15 5.87
CA ILE A 96 0.32 16.43 6.95
C ILE A 96 0.93 17.51 7.84
N SER A 97 0.12 18.50 8.23
CA SER A 97 0.60 19.69 8.96
C SER A 97 1.00 19.37 10.40
N SER A 98 0.39 18.39 11.03
CA SER A 98 0.74 18.00 12.40
C SER A 98 0.24 16.60 12.74
N ARG A 99 0.88 16.00 13.75
CA ARG A 99 0.43 14.74 14.33
C ARG A 99 -0.95 14.87 14.98
N SER A 100 -1.22 16.02 15.58
CA SER A 100 -2.53 16.29 16.18
C SER A 100 -3.65 16.24 15.16
N LEU A 101 -3.43 16.79 13.97
CA LEU A 101 -4.40 16.72 12.88
C LEU A 101 -4.65 15.28 12.44
N LEU A 102 -3.61 14.45 12.36
CA LEU A 102 -3.76 13.03 12.03
C LEU A 102 -4.57 12.29 13.09
N ILE A 103 -4.32 12.56 14.36
CA ILE A 103 -5.06 11.97 15.48
C ILE A 103 -6.53 12.41 15.43
N GLU A 104 -6.82 13.66 15.14
CA GLU A 104 -8.18 14.18 14.98
C GLU A 104 -8.90 13.48 13.81
N LYS A 105 -8.25 13.34 12.67
CA LYS A 105 -8.79 12.61 11.53
C LYS A 105 -9.10 11.16 11.87
N PHE A 106 -8.20 10.49 12.57
CA PHE A 106 -8.41 9.12 13.02
C PHE A 106 -9.62 9.00 13.94
N ALA A 107 -9.74 9.88 14.95
CA ALA A 107 -10.87 9.89 15.86
C ALA A 107 -12.20 10.19 15.14
N SER A 108 -12.19 11.12 14.19
CA SER A 108 -13.36 11.44 13.36
C SER A 108 -13.81 10.25 12.53
N MET A 109 -12.88 9.54 11.88
CA MET A 109 -13.19 8.36 11.08
C MET A 109 -13.64 7.19 11.95
N LYS A 110 -13.06 7.02 13.13
CA LYS A 110 -13.49 6.02 14.10
C LYS A 110 -14.93 6.24 14.54
N LYS A 111 -15.34 7.50 14.78
CA LYS A 111 -16.72 7.85 15.10
C LYS A 111 -17.65 7.61 13.91
N LYS A 112 -17.24 8.00 12.71
CA LYS A 112 -18.03 7.82 11.48
C LYS A 112 -18.31 6.35 11.19
N PHE A 113 -17.33 5.46 11.40
CA PHE A 113 -17.42 4.03 11.14
C PHE A 113 -17.61 3.19 12.41
N SER A 114 -18.21 3.77 13.47
CA SER A 114 -18.41 3.05 14.73
C SER A 114 -19.35 1.84 14.62
N ASN A 115 -20.27 1.87 13.66
CA ASN A 115 -21.27 0.84 13.43
C ASN A 115 -21.11 0.22 12.04
N GLY A 116 -20.83 -1.09 11.97
CA GLY A 116 -20.81 -1.84 10.74
C GLY A 116 -19.44 -1.93 10.03
N GLU A 117 -19.48 -2.35 8.78
CA GLU A 117 -18.31 -2.52 7.95
C GLU A 117 -17.74 -1.18 7.49
N ILE A 118 -16.40 -1.12 7.39
CA ILE A 118 -15.71 0.04 6.86
C ILE A 118 -15.51 -0.19 5.36
N PRO A 119 -15.98 0.73 4.49
CA PRO A 119 -15.79 0.58 3.05
C PRO A 119 -14.32 0.73 2.65
N LEU A 120 -13.98 0.25 1.48
CA LEU A 120 -12.68 0.44 0.86
C LEU A 120 -12.47 1.93 0.58
N PRO A 121 -11.35 2.52 1.02
CA PRO A 121 -11.06 3.94 0.74
C PRO A 121 -10.80 4.22 -0.74
#